data_481978e535ce6b2612d1b79a45bcffde
#
_entry.id   481978e535ce6b2612d1b79a45bcffde
#
_cell.length_a   1.000
_cell.length_b   1.000
_cell.length_c   1.000
_cell.angle_alpha   90.00
_cell.angle_beta   90.00
_cell.angle_gamma   90.00
#
_symmetry.space_group_name_H-M   'P 1'
#
loop_
_entity.id
_entity.type
_entity.pdbx_description
1 polymer ?
#
loop_
_entity_poly.entity_id
_entity_poly.type
_entity_poly.pdbx_seq_one_letter_code
_entity_poly.pdbx_strand_id
1 'polypeptide(L)'
;AAGPLVMGSCRSLNWLLGMTAAGGPNEAAEWLPVAGMGIYVGGITLFARYEATLSSRRWLVMSTAVMVCGLAIAAGYTVWLVGQGGSLWLARAGLDNWLLLWGVLTASVVYRCVMGIIARQPALVQRAVGNAIMSIITLDAALVLAPCGESWAIVSFMLLIPFLAGRRLIPPT
;
A
#
# COMPACT_ATOMS: atom_id res chain seq x y z
N ALA A 1 -5.90 0.72 21.70
CA ALA A 1 -4.73 -0.09 21.29
C ALA A 1 -5.02 -0.97 20.05
N ALA A 2 -6.27 -1.41 19.83
CA ALA A 2 -6.62 -2.35 18.75
C ALA A 2 -6.74 -1.75 17.33
N GLY A 3 -6.91 -0.44 17.17
CA GLY A 3 -7.20 0.21 15.88
C GLY A 3 -6.30 -0.20 14.72
N PRO A 4 -4.98 -0.15 14.84
CA PRO A 4 -4.06 -0.55 13.75
C PRO A 4 -4.20 -2.01 13.34
N LEU A 5 -4.42 -2.91 14.30
CA LEU A 5 -4.63 -4.33 14.02
C LEU A 5 -5.96 -4.54 13.28
N VAL A 6 -7.02 -3.91 13.75
CA VAL A 6 -8.35 -4.02 13.12
C VAL A 6 -8.31 -3.50 11.68
N MET A 7 -7.75 -2.30 11.45
CA MET A 7 -7.67 -1.72 10.10
C MET A 7 -6.79 -2.55 9.17
N GLY A 8 -5.65 -3.04 9.67
CA GLY A 8 -4.79 -3.95 8.92
C GLY A 8 -5.50 -5.26 8.56
N SER A 9 -6.19 -5.87 9.53
CA SER A 9 -6.96 -7.11 9.29
C SER A 9 -8.11 -6.90 8.30
N CYS A 10 -8.85 -5.79 8.40
CA CYS A 10 -9.88 -5.45 7.41
C CYS A 10 -9.30 -5.37 6.00
N ARG A 11 -8.08 -4.81 5.86
CA ARG A 11 -7.40 -4.74 4.57
C ARG A 11 -7.00 -6.12 4.06
N SER A 12 -6.42 -6.97 4.92
CA SER A 12 -6.09 -8.35 4.57
C SER A 12 -7.32 -9.14 4.15
N LEU A 13 -8.42 -9.01 4.87
CA LEU A 13 -9.69 -9.67 4.55
C LEU A 13 -10.27 -9.20 3.20
N ASN A 14 -10.13 -7.91 2.87
CA ASN A 14 -10.56 -7.38 1.59
C ASN A 14 -9.75 -8.00 0.42
N TRP A 15 -8.44 -8.15 0.58
CA TRP A 15 -7.59 -8.88 -0.38
C TRP A 15 -7.99 -10.34 -0.51
N LEU A 16 -8.19 -11.04 0.62
CA LEU A 16 -8.65 -12.44 0.63
C LEU A 16 -9.99 -12.61 -0.07
N LEU A 17 -10.94 -11.69 0.17
CA LEU A 17 -12.24 -11.73 -0.50
C LEU A 17 -12.11 -11.63 -2.03
N GLY A 18 -11.23 -10.75 -2.52
CA GLY A 18 -10.95 -10.67 -3.94
C GLY A 18 -10.30 -11.95 -4.50
N MET A 19 -9.36 -12.52 -3.77
CA MET A 19 -8.68 -13.76 -4.17
C MET A 19 -9.61 -14.96 -4.13
N THR A 20 -10.48 -15.08 -3.13
CA THR A 20 -11.46 -16.21 -3.05
C THR A 20 -12.45 -16.18 -4.19
N ALA A 21 -12.82 -14.99 -4.69
CA ALA A 21 -13.66 -14.87 -5.90
C ALA A 21 -12.96 -15.40 -7.17
N ALA A 22 -11.62 -15.45 -7.16
CA ALA A 22 -10.79 -15.99 -8.24
C ALA A 22 -10.31 -17.44 -8.00
N GLY A 23 -10.83 -18.13 -6.99
CA GLY A 23 -10.48 -19.53 -6.66
C GLY A 23 -9.69 -19.69 -5.37
N GLY A 24 -9.35 -18.58 -4.70
CA GLY A 24 -8.59 -18.56 -3.43
C GLY A 24 -7.08 -18.65 -3.63
N PRO A 25 -6.31 -18.37 -2.54
CA PRO A 25 -4.87 -18.55 -2.55
C PRO A 25 -4.52 -20.05 -2.49
N ASN A 26 -3.85 -20.56 -3.52
CA ASN A 26 -3.40 -21.94 -3.63
C ASN A 26 -1.96 -22.15 -3.15
N GLU A 27 -1.16 -21.10 -3.26
CA GLU A 27 0.26 -21.12 -2.92
C GLU A 27 0.57 -20.22 -1.71
N ALA A 28 1.58 -20.61 -0.93
CA ALA A 28 1.99 -19.84 0.25
C ALA A 28 2.41 -18.40 -0.09
N ALA A 29 3.00 -18.19 -1.24
CA ALA A 29 3.45 -16.87 -1.68
C ALA A 29 2.29 -15.91 -2.01
N GLU A 30 1.11 -16.42 -2.34
CA GLU A 30 -0.09 -15.61 -2.60
C GLU A 30 -0.63 -14.93 -1.34
N TRP A 31 -0.17 -15.36 -0.16
CA TRP A 31 -0.47 -14.67 1.11
C TRP A 31 0.41 -13.43 1.33
N LEU A 32 1.49 -13.25 0.54
CA LEU A 32 2.39 -12.10 0.70
C LEU A 32 1.68 -10.75 0.43
N PRO A 33 0.90 -10.55 -0.65
CA PRO A 33 0.15 -9.31 -0.84
C PRO A 33 -0.91 -9.09 0.24
N VAL A 34 -1.58 -10.15 0.70
CA VAL A 34 -2.58 -10.10 1.78
C VAL A 34 -1.95 -9.59 3.09
N ALA A 35 -0.86 -10.22 3.51
CA ALA A 35 -0.13 -9.85 4.73
C ALA A 35 0.54 -8.47 4.58
N GLY A 36 1.23 -8.24 3.46
CA GLY A 36 1.97 -7.02 3.20
C GLY A 36 1.08 -5.78 3.20
N MET A 37 -0.06 -5.83 2.49
CA MET A 37 -1.01 -4.71 2.45
C MET A 37 -1.72 -4.50 3.79
N GLY A 38 -2.00 -5.58 4.53
CA GLY A 38 -2.52 -5.47 5.90
C GLY A 38 -1.54 -4.80 6.86
N ILE A 39 -0.26 -5.17 6.82
CA ILE A 39 0.80 -4.56 7.61
C ILE A 39 0.99 -3.10 7.22
N TYR A 40 0.96 -2.78 5.92
CA TYR A 40 1.05 -1.41 5.41
C TYR A 40 -0.06 -0.52 5.99
N VAL A 41 -1.33 -0.94 5.91
CA VAL A 41 -2.47 -0.19 6.44
C VAL A 41 -2.44 -0.10 7.96
N GLY A 42 -2.00 -1.16 8.65
CA GLY A 42 -1.72 -1.11 10.08
C GLY A 42 -0.68 -0.05 10.42
N GLY A 43 0.40 0.05 9.64
CA GLY A 43 1.43 1.07 9.76
C GLY A 43 0.90 2.49 9.55
N ILE A 44 0.04 2.72 8.54
CA ILE A 44 -0.64 4.02 8.32
C ILE A 44 -1.46 4.41 9.55
N THR A 45 -2.23 3.46 10.08
CA THR A 45 -3.09 3.71 11.26
C THR A 45 -2.27 3.99 12.51
N LEU A 46 -1.11 3.33 12.67
CA LEU A 46 -0.15 3.66 13.73
C LEU A 46 0.40 5.07 13.57
N PHE A 47 0.78 5.46 12.35
CA PHE A 47 1.31 6.79 12.05
C PHE A 47 0.26 7.87 12.31
N ALA A 48 -0.98 7.66 11.86
CA ALA A 48 -2.11 8.56 12.05
C ALA A 48 -2.48 8.76 13.54
N ARG A 49 -2.32 7.74 14.36
CA ARG A 49 -2.65 7.82 15.80
C ARG A 49 -1.86 8.90 16.54
N TYR A 50 -0.68 9.21 16.06
CA TYR A 50 0.22 10.19 16.67
C TYR A 50 0.12 11.58 16.02
N GLU A 51 -0.86 11.79 15.13
CA GLU A 51 -1.13 13.07 14.49
C GLU A 51 -1.66 14.13 15.47
N ALA A 52 -2.53 13.71 16.40
CA ALA A 52 -3.22 14.61 17.34
C ALA A 52 -2.40 15.01 18.58
N THR A 53 -1.27 14.36 18.84
CA THR A 53 -0.41 14.64 20.00
C THR A 53 0.99 15.01 19.52
N LEU A 54 1.75 15.77 20.32
CA LEU A 54 3.17 16.04 20.07
C LEU A 54 3.94 14.71 19.98
N SER A 55 4.00 14.18 18.77
CA SER A 55 4.41 12.82 18.50
C SER A 55 5.87 12.59 18.83
N SER A 56 6.15 11.58 19.64
CA SER A 56 7.51 11.09 19.80
C SER A 56 8.04 10.64 18.44
N ARG A 57 9.16 11.20 17.99
CA ARG A 57 9.85 10.84 16.73
C ARG A 57 10.03 9.34 16.58
N ARG A 58 10.26 8.63 17.69
CA ARG A 58 10.45 7.17 17.69
C ARG A 58 9.23 6.42 17.14
N TRP A 59 8.02 6.82 17.54
CA TRP A 59 6.80 6.17 17.07
C TRP A 59 6.51 6.42 15.60
N LEU A 60 6.76 7.64 15.11
CA LEU A 60 6.62 7.95 13.69
C LEU A 60 7.61 7.14 12.83
N VAL A 61 8.87 7.02 13.28
CA VAL A 61 9.89 6.19 12.62
C VAL A 61 9.47 4.72 12.61
N MET A 62 9.02 4.18 13.76
CA MET A 62 8.54 2.79 13.85
C MET A 62 7.35 2.54 12.91
N SER A 63 6.38 3.45 12.88
CA SER A 63 5.22 3.31 12.01
C SER A 63 5.62 3.32 10.53
N THR A 64 6.58 4.19 10.14
CA THR A 64 7.13 4.22 8.79
C THR A 64 7.88 2.92 8.46
N ALA A 65 8.66 2.39 9.41
CA ALA A 65 9.34 1.10 9.23
C ALA A 65 8.35 -0.06 9.03
N VAL A 66 7.23 -0.07 9.78
CA VAL A 66 6.15 -1.06 9.61
C VAL A 66 5.53 -0.93 8.21
N MET A 67 5.25 0.30 7.73
CA MET A 67 4.73 0.51 6.37
C MET A 67 5.69 -0.02 5.30
N VAL A 68 6.99 0.30 5.40
CA VAL A 68 8.01 -0.16 4.44
C VAL A 68 8.15 -1.68 4.47
N CYS A 69 8.13 -2.29 5.66
CA CYS A 69 8.15 -3.73 5.82
C CYS A 69 6.95 -4.39 5.12
N GLY A 70 5.75 -3.85 5.30
CA GLY A 70 4.53 -4.32 4.60
C GLY A 70 4.67 -4.25 3.08
N LEU A 71 5.19 -3.14 2.55
CA LEU A 71 5.43 -2.97 1.11
C LEU A 71 6.51 -3.91 0.57
N ALA A 72 7.57 -4.18 1.35
CA ALA A 72 8.61 -5.14 0.97
C ALA A 72 8.05 -6.58 0.92
N ILE A 73 7.23 -6.97 1.90
CA ILE A 73 6.55 -8.27 1.92
C ILE A 73 5.63 -8.41 0.69
N ALA A 74 4.82 -7.39 0.39
CA ALA A 74 3.93 -7.41 -0.76
C ALA A 74 4.70 -7.54 -2.10
N ALA A 75 5.84 -6.86 -2.25
CA ALA A 75 6.71 -6.98 -3.42
C ALA A 75 7.29 -8.39 -3.58
N GLY A 76 7.49 -9.12 -2.49
CA GLY A 76 7.99 -10.49 -2.49
C GLY A 76 7.15 -11.44 -3.34
N TYR A 77 5.84 -11.20 -3.45
CA TYR A 77 4.95 -11.96 -4.33
C TYR A 77 5.34 -11.83 -5.80
N THR A 78 5.62 -10.62 -6.29
CA THR A 78 6.01 -10.42 -7.69
C THR A 78 7.37 -11.05 -8.00
N VAL A 79 8.31 -10.98 -7.06
CA VAL A 79 9.62 -11.64 -7.20
C VAL A 79 9.45 -13.17 -7.28
N TRP A 80 8.60 -13.74 -6.43
CA TRP A 80 8.27 -15.17 -6.47
C TRP A 80 7.60 -15.55 -7.79
N LEU A 81 6.63 -14.74 -8.26
CA LEU A 81 5.90 -14.97 -9.50
C LEU A 81 6.86 -15.08 -10.72
N VAL A 82 7.90 -14.26 -10.76
CA VAL A 82 8.94 -14.35 -11.80
C VAL A 82 9.65 -15.69 -11.76
N GLY A 83 9.95 -16.20 -10.56
CA GLY A 83 10.56 -17.53 -10.37
C GLY A 83 9.69 -18.68 -10.91
N GLN A 84 8.38 -18.49 -10.98
CA GLN A 84 7.40 -19.46 -11.54
C GLN A 84 7.15 -19.28 -13.05
N GLY A 85 7.93 -18.46 -13.73
CA GLY A 85 7.76 -18.18 -15.17
C GLY A 85 7.00 -16.88 -15.46
N GLY A 86 6.48 -16.23 -14.42
CA GLY A 86 5.84 -14.91 -14.52
C GLY A 86 4.52 -14.90 -15.30
N SER A 87 3.96 -13.72 -15.45
CA SER A 87 2.86 -13.45 -16.37
C SER A 87 3.38 -13.00 -17.74
N LEU A 88 2.53 -13.04 -18.77
CA LEU A 88 2.86 -12.54 -20.11
C LEU A 88 3.29 -11.05 -20.07
N TRP A 89 2.68 -10.26 -19.17
CA TRP A 89 3.05 -8.87 -18.99
C TRP A 89 4.46 -8.75 -18.40
N LEU A 90 4.75 -9.49 -17.35
CA LEU A 90 6.02 -9.48 -16.64
C LEU A 90 7.17 -9.98 -17.53
N ALA A 91 6.89 -10.96 -18.40
CA ALA A 91 7.85 -11.44 -19.40
C ALA A 91 8.19 -10.37 -20.45
N ARG A 92 7.27 -9.45 -20.76
CA ARG A 92 7.48 -8.34 -21.70
C ARG A 92 8.12 -7.12 -21.06
N ALA A 93 7.58 -6.71 -19.90
CA ALA A 93 7.98 -5.48 -19.22
C ALA A 93 9.28 -5.64 -18.41
N GLY A 94 9.56 -6.83 -17.92
CA GLY A 94 10.68 -7.14 -17.04
C GLY A 94 10.42 -6.80 -15.57
N LEU A 95 11.03 -7.58 -14.69
CA LEU A 95 10.95 -7.38 -13.24
C LEU A 95 11.53 -6.01 -12.83
N ASP A 96 12.61 -5.57 -13.49
CA ASP A 96 13.30 -4.33 -13.15
C ASP A 96 12.38 -3.11 -13.33
N ASN A 97 11.60 -3.07 -14.41
CA ASN A 97 10.64 -1.98 -14.65
C ASN A 97 9.52 -1.99 -13.60
N TRP A 98 9.03 -3.18 -13.20
CA TRP A 98 8.05 -3.28 -12.14
C TRP A 98 8.64 -2.85 -10.79
N LEU A 99 9.86 -3.28 -10.46
CA LEU A 99 10.55 -2.87 -9.22
C LEU A 99 10.82 -1.37 -9.20
N LEU A 100 11.13 -0.77 -10.35
CA LEU A 100 11.28 0.69 -10.47
C LEU A 100 9.96 1.39 -10.17
N LEU A 101 8.85 0.95 -10.78
CA LEU A 101 7.52 1.48 -10.49
C LEU A 101 7.18 1.36 -9.00
N TRP A 102 7.36 0.16 -8.40
CA TRP A 102 7.10 -0.10 -7.00
C TRP A 102 7.99 0.75 -6.09
N GLY A 103 9.26 0.88 -6.46
CA GLY A 103 10.24 1.71 -5.74
C GLY A 103 9.85 3.19 -5.74
N VAL A 104 9.41 3.74 -6.87
CA VAL A 104 8.95 5.14 -6.97
C VAL A 104 7.70 5.36 -6.10
N LEU A 105 6.73 4.44 -6.13
CA LEU A 105 5.53 4.52 -5.28
C LEU A 105 5.90 4.47 -3.80
N THR A 106 6.75 3.53 -3.41
CA THR A 106 7.24 3.39 -2.03
C THR A 106 8.03 4.64 -1.60
N ALA A 107 8.92 5.14 -2.44
CA ALA A 107 9.70 6.35 -2.17
C ALA A 107 8.81 7.58 -1.97
N SER A 108 7.72 7.71 -2.74
CA SER A 108 6.74 8.80 -2.55
C SER A 108 6.10 8.77 -1.17
N VAL A 109 5.72 7.57 -0.68
CA VAL A 109 5.16 7.40 0.66
C VAL A 109 6.20 7.73 1.73
N VAL A 110 7.40 7.14 1.62
CA VAL A 110 8.50 7.33 2.59
C VAL A 110 8.91 8.80 2.67
N TYR A 111 9.07 9.47 1.53
CA TYR A 111 9.43 10.88 1.48
C TYR A 111 8.47 11.74 2.30
N ARG A 112 7.15 11.55 2.14
CA ARG A 112 6.13 12.27 2.88
C ARG A 112 6.16 11.98 4.38
N CYS A 113 6.37 10.71 4.75
CA CYS A 113 6.53 10.32 6.14
C CYS A 113 7.78 10.97 6.77
N VAL A 114 8.91 10.96 6.06
CA VAL A 114 10.16 11.60 6.52
C VAL A 114 9.99 13.09 6.73
N MET A 115 9.32 13.79 5.80
CA MET A 115 9.02 15.23 5.96
C MET A 115 8.16 15.50 7.20
N GLY A 116 7.15 14.65 7.46
CA GLY A 116 6.34 14.71 8.69
C GLY A 116 7.16 14.46 9.95
N ILE A 117 8.10 13.53 9.93
CA ILE A 117 8.99 13.18 11.05
C ILE A 117 9.98 14.32 11.36
N ILE A 118 10.53 14.96 10.33
CA ILE A 118 11.52 16.05 10.49
C ILE A 118 10.84 17.30 11.02
N ALA A 119 9.76 17.72 10.39
CA ALA A 119 9.09 18.98 10.71
C ALA A 119 8.23 18.93 11.98
N ARG A 120 7.79 17.74 12.41
CA ARG A 120 6.91 17.51 13.58
C ARG A 120 5.64 18.39 13.61
N GLN A 121 5.20 18.86 12.44
CA GLN A 121 4.01 19.67 12.31
C GLN A 121 2.81 18.76 12.05
N PRO A 122 1.71 18.87 12.83
CA PRO A 122 0.52 18.04 12.65
C PRO A 122 -0.01 18.07 11.20
N ALA A 123 0.01 19.23 10.55
CA ALA A 123 -0.44 19.38 9.17
C ALA A 123 0.39 18.56 8.16
N LEU A 124 1.71 18.39 8.38
CA LEU A 124 2.56 17.57 7.51
C LEU A 124 2.39 16.08 7.78
N VAL A 125 2.16 15.69 9.04
CA VAL A 125 1.80 14.32 9.41
C VAL A 125 0.49 13.94 8.75
N GLN A 126 -0.52 14.79 8.81
CA GLN A 126 -1.83 14.61 8.16
C GLN A 126 -1.72 14.45 6.64
N ARG A 127 -0.90 15.30 6.01
CA ARG A 127 -0.62 15.17 4.57
C ARG A 127 0.08 13.86 4.23
N ALA A 128 0.99 13.37 5.08
CA ALA A 128 1.65 12.09 4.90
C ALA A 128 0.66 10.92 5.01
N VAL A 129 -0.24 10.94 6.01
CA VAL A 129 -1.33 9.97 6.16
C VAL A 129 -2.24 9.98 4.93
N GLY A 130 -2.71 11.16 4.50
CA GLY A 130 -3.55 11.30 3.32
C GLY A 130 -2.89 10.75 2.06
N ASN A 131 -1.58 11.02 1.85
CA ASN A 131 -0.82 10.46 0.73
C ASN A 131 -0.70 8.93 0.83
N ALA A 132 -0.42 8.40 2.02
CA ALA A 132 -0.30 6.96 2.21
C ALA A 132 -1.62 6.22 1.95
N ILE A 133 -2.76 6.81 2.35
CA ILE A 133 -4.09 6.25 2.04
C ILE A 133 -4.36 6.29 0.53
N MET A 134 -4.07 7.42 -0.15
CA MET A 134 -4.24 7.51 -1.60
C MET A 134 -3.35 6.53 -2.35
N SER A 135 -2.15 6.27 -1.85
CA SER A 135 -1.22 5.33 -2.45
C SER A 135 -1.71 3.88 -2.39
N ILE A 136 -2.69 3.54 -1.54
CA ILE A 136 -3.27 2.19 -1.49
C ILE A 136 -3.80 1.78 -2.87
N ILE A 137 -4.54 2.66 -3.54
CA ILE A 137 -5.14 2.38 -4.87
C ILE A 137 -4.04 2.16 -5.92
N THR A 138 -3.00 2.99 -5.92
CA THR A 138 -1.90 2.88 -6.88
C THR A 138 -1.02 1.66 -6.60
N LEU A 139 -0.81 1.31 -5.33
CA LEU A 139 -0.09 0.11 -4.92
C LEU A 139 -0.87 -1.16 -5.28
N ASP A 140 -2.20 -1.17 -5.07
CA ASP A 140 -3.05 -2.28 -5.50
C ASP A 140 -2.99 -2.47 -7.02
N ALA A 141 -3.10 -1.38 -7.80
CA ALA A 141 -2.98 -1.45 -9.24
C ALA A 141 -1.63 -2.00 -9.69
N ALA A 142 -0.53 -1.61 -9.02
CA ALA A 142 0.81 -2.13 -9.30
C ALA A 142 0.96 -3.61 -8.92
N LEU A 143 0.32 -4.08 -7.83
CA LEU A 143 0.30 -5.50 -7.46
C LEU A 143 -0.52 -6.34 -8.46
N VAL A 144 -1.66 -5.83 -8.91
CA VAL A 144 -2.52 -6.51 -9.90
C VAL A 144 -1.86 -6.54 -11.28
N LEU A 145 -1.06 -5.52 -11.62
CA LEU A 145 -0.36 -5.43 -12.90
C LEU A 145 0.55 -6.64 -13.15
N ALA A 146 1.24 -7.12 -12.13
CA ALA A 146 2.18 -8.23 -12.25
C ALA A 146 1.52 -9.56 -12.69
N PRO A 147 0.46 -10.07 -12.03
CA PRO A 147 -0.20 -11.33 -12.43
C PRO A 147 -1.23 -11.16 -13.54
N CYS A 148 -2.01 -10.07 -13.55
CA CYS A 148 -3.21 -9.92 -14.37
C CYS A 148 -3.02 -9.01 -15.60
N GLY A 149 -1.91 -8.25 -15.65
CA GLY A 149 -1.59 -7.36 -16.77
C GLY A 149 -2.29 -6.00 -16.73
N GLU A 150 -2.11 -5.25 -17.83
CA GLU A 150 -2.46 -3.82 -17.90
C GLU A 150 -3.96 -3.53 -17.75
N SER A 151 -4.81 -4.36 -18.36
CA SER A 151 -6.26 -4.10 -18.36
C SER A 151 -6.84 -4.06 -16.95
N TRP A 152 -6.49 -5.02 -16.12
CA TRP A 152 -6.95 -5.09 -14.73
C TRP A 152 -6.30 -4.04 -13.83
N ALA A 153 -5.03 -3.71 -14.09
CA ALA A 153 -4.36 -2.61 -13.40
C ALA A 153 -5.03 -1.26 -13.70
N ILE A 154 -5.42 -1.00 -14.95
CA ILE A 154 -6.16 0.22 -15.34
C ILE A 154 -7.53 0.27 -14.65
N VAL A 155 -8.27 -0.84 -14.63
CA VAL A 155 -9.57 -0.91 -13.92
C VAL A 155 -9.38 -0.59 -12.43
N SER A 156 -8.37 -1.16 -11.78
CA SER A 156 -8.05 -0.88 -10.38
C SER A 156 -7.66 0.59 -10.17
N PHE A 157 -6.89 1.15 -11.08
CA PHE A 157 -6.48 2.56 -11.04
C PHE A 157 -7.65 3.54 -11.26
N MET A 158 -8.65 3.15 -12.07
CA MET A 158 -9.85 3.97 -12.29
C MET A 158 -10.66 4.21 -11.02
N LEU A 159 -10.52 3.37 -9.98
CA LEU A 159 -11.12 3.61 -8.67
C LEU A 159 -10.60 4.89 -8.00
N LEU A 160 -9.49 5.46 -8.48
CA LEU A 160 -8.99 6.75 -8.02
C LEU A 160 -9.92 7.90 -8.41
N ILE A 161 -10.64 7.79 -9.53
CA ILE A 161 -11.51 8.85 -10.06
C ILE A 161 -12.65 9.18 -9.09
N PRO A 162 -13.51 8.23 -8.65
CA PRO A 162 -14.57 8.52 -7.70
C PRO A 162 -14.02 8.98 -6.33
N PHE A 163 -12.87 8.48 -5.93
CA PHE A 163 -12.21 8.92 -4.70
C PHE A 163 -11.80 10.39 -4.76
N LEU A 164 -11.18 10.84 -5.86
CA LEU A 164 -10.79 12.24 -6.06
C LEU A 164 -12.01 13.15 -6.23
N ALA A 165 -13.06 12.69 -6.91
CA ALA A 165 -14.31 13.41 -7.03
C ALA A 165 -14.99 13.60 -5.68
N GLY A 166 -15.09 12.54 -4.88
CA GLY A 166 -15.65 12.58 -3.52
C GLY A 166 -14.93 13.56 -2.60
N ARG A 167 -13.61 13.63 -2.68
CA ARG A 167 -12.80 14.56 -1.90
C ARG A 167 -13.04 16.03 -2.27
N ARG A 168 -13.44 16.32 -3.51
CA ARG A 168 -13.81 17.69 -3.92
C ARG A 168 -15.19 18.09 -3.44
N LEU A 169 -16.10 17.13 -3.29
CA LEU A 169 -17.49 17.36 -2.86
C LEU A 169 -17.62 17.50 -1.34
N ILE A 170 -16.70 16.91 -0.58
CA ILE A 170 -16.70 16.99 0.89
C ILE A 170 -15.49 17.84 1.29
N PRO A 171 -15.68 19.16 1.54
CA PRO A 171 -14.59 20.01 2.02
C PRO A 171 -14.13 19.50 3.39
N PRO A 172 -12.82 19.51 3.67
CA PRO A 172 -12.31 19.16 4.98
C PRO A 172 -12.86 20.16 6.01
N THR A 173 -13.62 19.67 6.97
CA THR A 173 -14.04 20.41 8.18
C THR A 173 -12.86 20.67 9.09
#